data_7b9bb65b7e78bc3b1f99ef20b3c8d3b0
#
_entry.id   7b9bb65b7e78bc3b1f99ef20b3c8d3b0
#
_cell.length_a   1.000
_cell.length_b   1.000
_cell.length_c   1.000
_cell.angle_alpha   90.00
_cell.angle_beta   90.00
_cell.angle_gamma   90.00
#
_symmetry.space_group_name_H-M   'P 1'
#
loop_
_entity.id
_entity.type
_entity.pdbx_description
1 polymer ?
#
loop_
_entity_poly.entity_id
_entity_poly.type
_entity_poly.pdbx_seq_one_letter_code
_entity_poly.pdbx_strand_id
1 'polypeptide(L)'
;MVSRWSRVKAGCAFALACVLPCAWTPGAFAADDGRWPVANDVVAAAWKQGIDGSGVKVAVLDSQAVEDYPALKHASITYKLGRFHNVDDKTVECKVDGKPLTATIKSGEGGYYSSHGTDMLAWIVGDGSNYTSKWPGIMGAAPKADVLHITDGAVNAGPAVTPCDQKLAGDATSDSGADVKTAVDWDARILNRSQGGDLVSADYAGYVDALRHGVVMVGGRANDMNPGLDDLTGDPRSMETFPGVVMVNSVDESGTLASTSDVMDGNVAVLSYGANVLKPINYVAEGDNRVGNGGTSTAAVLSSYLALAMQKWPDATGNQIIQSLIRNTKSGKGKPVIDPERKRGFGEVDLNALLTVDPTQYKDVNPILEYQMKAAAQYPDLKDWYTQDCKTNPDGVGTAADNVPCEAGLIGREYERQQAAWKKVEQCRSDGGSDCMQYS
;
A
#
# COMPACT_ATOMS: atom_id res chain seq x y z
N MET A 1 15.58 -78.06 -42.22
CA MET A 1 15.87 -77.75 -40.82
C MET A 1 15.77 -76.24 -40.70
N VAL A 2 14.74 -75.78 -40.02
CA VAL A 2 14.31 -74.39 -40.05
C VAL A 2 14.71 -73.75 -38.71
N SER A 3 15.55 -72.76 -38.68
CA SER A 3 15.88 -72.01 -37.48
C SER A 3 15.07 -70.67 -37.46
N ARG A 4 14.25 -70.54 -36.40
CA ARG A 4 13.45 -69.31 -36.16
C ARG A 4 14.31 -68.26 -35.44
N TRP A 5 14.34 -67.09 -36.00
CA TRP A 5 14.86 -65.85 -35.35
C TRP A 5 13.74 -65.14 -34.59
N SER A 6 13.89 -65.05 -33.30
CA SER A 6 13.03 -64.24 -32.44
C SER A 6 13.57 -62.83 -32.36
N ARG A 7 12.75 -61.86 -32.72
CA ARG A 7 13.03 -60.42 -32.59
C ARG A 7 12.66 -59.95 -31.15
N VAL A 8 13.64 -59.49 -30.40
CA VAL A 8 13.45 -58.80 -29.16
C VAL A 8 13.06 -57.35 -29.47
N LYS A 9 11.86 -56.92 -29.05
CA LYS A 9 11.44 -55.53 -29.08
C LYS A 9 11.90 -54.89 -27.77
N ALA A 10 12.84 -53.91 -27.86
CA ALA A 10 13.18 -53.01 -26.75
C ALA A 10 12.08 -52.00 -26.61
N GLY A 11 11.33 -52.04 -25.51
CA GLY A 11 10.38 -51.01 -25.13
C GLY A 11 11.09 -49.92 -24.34
N CYS A 12 11.18 -48.70 -24.90
CA CYS A 12 11.55 -47.54 -24.15
C CYS A 12 10.40 -47.14 -23.22
N ALA A 13 10.57 -47.33 -21.92
CA ALA A 13 9.68 -46.78 -20.91
C ALA A 13 10.06 -45.29 -20.71
N PHE A 14 9.22 -44.39 -21.20
CA PHE A 14 9.27 -42.97 -20.81
C PHE A 14 8.73 -42.87 -19.37
N ALA A 15 9.60 -42.61 -18.39
CA ALA A 15 9.19 -42.18 -17.08
C ALA A 15 8.68 -40.74 -17.15
N LEU A 16 7.37 -40.54 -17.14
CA LEU A 16 6.74 -39.25 -16.88
C LEU A 16 7.00 -38.88 -15.41
N ALA A 17 7.96 -38.01 -15.15
CA ALA A 17 8.10 -37.39 -13.86
C ALA A 17 6.91 -36.41 -13.71
N CYS A 18 5.88 -36.83 -13.00
CA CYS A 18 4.85 -35.93 -12.48
C CYS A 18 5.51 -35.03 -11.45
N VAL A 19 5.83 -33.80 -11.88
CA VAL A 19 6.06 -32.71 -10.93
C VAL A 19 4.69 -32.39 -10.35
N LEU A 20 4.40 -32.95 -9.18
CA LEU A 20 3.26 -32.56 -8.38
C LEU A 20 3.52 -31.13 -7.93
N PRO A 21 2.64 -30.17 -8.26
CA PRO A 21 2.71 -28.87 -7.61
C PRO A 21 2.56 -29.14 -6.10
N CYS A 22 3.46 -28.61 -5.29
CA CYS A 22 3.25 -28.53 -3.85
C CYS A 22 1.94 -27.77 -3.62
N ALA A 23 0.86 -28.51 -3.48
CA ALA A 23 -0.41 -27.93 -3.06
C ALA A 23 -0.19 -27.46 -1.62
N TRP A 24 -0.14 -26.16 -1.44
CA TRP A 24 -0.29 -25.56 -0.13
C TRP A 24 -1.64 -26.03 0.44
N THR A 25 -1.61 -26.97 1.35
CA THR A 25 -2.77 -27.27 2.18
C THR A 25 -2.77 -26.20 3.26
N PRO A 26 -3.80 -25.33 3.32
CA PRO A 26 -3.96 -24.46 4.47
C PRO A 26 -4.07 -25.36 5.70
N GLY A 27 -3.03 -25.37 6.54
CA GLY A 27 -3.13 -25.98 7.86
C GLY A 27 -4.31 -25.30 8.58
N ALA A 28 -5.05 -26.05 9.39
CA ALA A 28 -6.04 -25.47 10.26
C ALA A 28 -5.32 -24.45 11.14
N PHE A 29 -5.54 -23.15 10.86
CA PHE A 29 -4.97 -22.07 11.64
C PHE A 29 -5.62 -22.10 13.02
N ALA A 30 -4.80 -22.07 14.08
CA ALA A 30 -5.32 -21.83 15.41
C ALA A 30 -5.94 -20.42 15.43
N ALA A 31 -7.18 -20.28 15.84
CA ALA A 31 -7.96 -19.06 15.77
C ALA A 31 -7.38 -17.85 16.57
N ASP A 32 -6.21 -18.01 17.17
CA ASP A 32 -5.66 -17.10 18.19
C ASP A 32 -4.19 -16.71 17.97
N ASP A 33 -3.67 -16.90 16.75
CA ASP A 33 -2.25 -16.60 16.47
C ASP A 33 -2.01 -15.23 15.82
N GLY A 34 -3.04 -14.43 15.63
CA GLY A 34 -2.97 -13.08 15.07
C GLY A 34 -2.80 -13.02 13.54
N ARG A 35 -2.91 -14.15 12.83
CA ARG A 35 -2.86 -14.21 11.35
C ARG A 35 -4.25 -14.16 10.70
N TRP A 36 -5.29 -13.95 11.48
CA TRP A 36 -6.68 -13.95 11.03
C TRP A 36 -6.98 -13.04 9.82
N PRO A 37 -6.27 -11.91 9.57
CA PRO A 37 -6.51 -11.12 8.37
C PRO A 37 -6.31 -11.91 7.08
N VAL A 38 -5.38 -12.88 7.08
CA VAL A 38 -5.04 -13.69 5.92
C VAL A 38 -5.47 -15.16 6.08
N ALA A 39 -5.47 -15.66 7.30
CA ALA A 39 -5.86 -17.02 7.62
C ALA A 39 -7.40 -17.17 7.64
N ASN A 40 -8.07 -16.91 6.51
CA ASN A 40 -9.52 -16.97 6.39
C ASN A 40 -9.97 -17.65 5.08
N ASP A 41 -11.25 -18.02 5.03
CA ASP A 41 -11.81 -18.77 3.91
C ASP A 41 -11.79 -18.02 2.58
N VAL A 42 -11.88 -16.69 2.59
CA VAL A 42 -11.90 -15.87 1.36
C VAL A 42 -10.51 -15.89 0.70
N VAL A 43 -9.46 -15.68 1.49
CA VAL A 43 -8.07 -15.79 1.00
C VAL A 43 -7.76 -17.21 0.53
N ALA A 44 -8.13 -18.21 1.32
CA ALA A 44 -7.94 -19.61 0.95
C ALA A 44 -8.66 -19.99 -0.36
N ALA A 45 -9.86 -19.47 -0.57
CA ALA A 45 -10.63 -19.67 -1.80
C ALA A 45 -9.98 -18.95 -3.01
N ALA A 46 -9.43 -17.74 -2.81
CA ALA A 46 -8.69 -17.02 -3.82
C ALA A 46 -7.44 -17.80 -4.27
N TRP A 47 -6.64 -18.27 -3.32
CA TRP A 47 -5.43 -19.06 -3.63
C TRP A 47 -5.74 -20.38 -4.35
N LYS A 48 -6.83 -21.06 -3.99
CA LYS A 48 -7.30 -22.27 -4.72
C LYS A 48 -7.64 -21.97 -6.19
N GLN A 49 -7.99 -20.74 -6.52
CA GLN A 49 -8.26 -20.29 -7.88
C GLN A 49 -7.01 -19.73 -8.58
N GLY A 50 -5.83 -19.76 -7.92
CA GLY A 50 -4.59 -19.17 -8.43
C GLY A 50 -4.53 -17.66 -8.31
N ILE A 51 -5.42 -17.04 -7.51
CA ILE A 51 -5.41 -15.61 -7.21
C ILE A 51 -4.57 -15.43 -5.95
N ASP A 52 -3.28 -15.15 -6.13
CA ASP A 52 -2.25 -15.12 -5.08
C ASP A 52 -1.29 -13.92 -5.21
N GLY A 53 -1.67 -12.92 -6.02
CA GLY A 53 -0.91 -11.71 -6.30
C GLY A 53 0.01 -11.80 -7.53
N SER A 54 0.10 -12.98 -8.18
CA SER A 54 0.98 -13.16 -9.36
C SER A 54 0.76 -12.11 -10.43
N GLY A 55 1.86 -11.49 -10.90
CA GLY A 55 1.85 -10.47 -11.94
C GLY A 55 1.43 -9.08 -11.49
N VAL A 56 1.20 -8.88 -10.20
CA VAL A 56 0.91 -7.55 -9.62
C VAL A 56 2.16 -6.98 -8.98
N LYS A 57 2.50 -5.75 -9.33
CA LYS A 57 3.65 -5.01 -8.81
C LYS A 57 3.21 -4.10 -7.66
N VAL A 58 3.82 -4.28 -6.50
CA VAL A 58 3.56 -3.50 -5.28
C VAL A 58 4.85 -2.80 -4.85
N ALA A 59 4.83 -1.47 -4.81
CA ALA A 59 5.92 -0.71 -4.20
C ALA A 59 5.64 -0.52 -2.70
N VAL A 60 6.67 -0.63 -1.88
CA VAL A 60 6.62 -0.39 -0.43
C VAL A 60 7.70 0.62 -0.09
N LEU A 61 7.28 1.81 0.36
CA LEU A 61 8.16 2.83 0.90
C LEU A 61 8.15 2.72 2.41
N ASP A 62 9.29 2.34 2.99
CA ASP A 62 9.40 2.08 4.43
C ASP A 62 10.86 2.10 4.90
N SER A 63 11.08 1.84 6.18
CA SER A 63 12.40 1.64 6.76
C SER A 63 13.10 0.41 6.19
N GLN A 64 14.38 0.24 6.55
CA GLN A 64 15.16 -0.94 6.17
C GLN A 64 14.41 -2.25 6.45
N ALA A 65 14.59 -3.22 5.57
CA ALA A 65 14.05 -4.56 5.75
C ALA A 65 15.14 -5.56 6.15
N VAL A 66 14.78 -6.56 6.95
CA VAL A 66 15.62 -7.71 7.28
C VAL A 66 15.57 -8.70 6.12
N GLU A 67 16.62 -8.75 5.30
CA GLU A 67 16.64 -9.52 4.05
C GLU A 67 16.56 -11.04 4.23
N ASP A 68 17.00 -11.55 5.37
CA ASP A 68 17.00 -12.97 5.72
C ASP A 68 15.82 -13.37 6.64
N TYR A 69 14.77 -12.55 6.71
CA TYR A 69 13.57 -12.88 7.47
C TYR A 69 12.88 -14.12 6.87
N PRO A 70 12.65 -15.20 7.65
CA PRO A 70 12.22 -16.48 7.10
C PRO A 70 10.95 -16.42 6.26
N ALA A 71 9.94 -15.64 6.67
CA ALA A 71 8.68 -15.52 5.93
C ALA A 71 8.82 -14.77 4.59
N LEU A 72 9.92 -14.08 4.34
CA LEU A 72 10.20 -13.38 3.08
C LEU A 72 11.12 -14.15 2.13
N LYS A 73 11.66 -15.30 2.57
CA LYS A 73 12.68 -16.07 1.83
C LYS A 73 12.27 -16.46 0.40
N HIS A 74 11.00 -16.66 0.17
CA HIS A 74 10.47 -17.10 -1.13
C HIS A 74 9.71 -16.01 -1.88
N ALA A 75 9.65 -14.79 -1.33
CA ALA A 75 9.01 -13.65 -1.95
C ALA A 75 9.88 -13.04 -3.06
N SER A 76 9.23 -12.50 -4.09
CA SER A 76 9.88 -11.75 -5.16
C SER A 76 10.05 -10.30 -4.72
N ILE A 77 11.19 -9.96 -4.11
CA ILE A 77 11.45 -8.61 -3.58
C ILE A 77 12.72 -8.05 -4.19
N THR A 78 12.61 -6.85 -4.77
CA THR A 78 13.75 -6.02 -5.15
C THR A 78 13.91 -4.94 -4.08
N TYR A 79 15.08 -4.88 -3.45
CA TYR A 79 15.41 -3.88 -2.45
C TYR A 79 16.19 -2.73 -3.08
N LYS A 80 15.79 -1.51 -2.77
CA LYS A 80 16.41 -0.29 -3.26
C LYS A 80 16.53 0.74 -2.13
N LEU A 81 17.66 1.41 -2.05
CA LEU A 81 17.79 2.58 -1.19
C LEU A 81 17.10 3.76 -1.87
N GLY A 82 16.27 4.46 -1.11
CA GLY A 82 15.60 5.68 -1.53
C GLY A 82 16.58 6.82 -1.75
N ARG A 83 16.07 7.91 -2.28
CA ARG A 83 16.83 9.12 -2.50
C ARG A 83 16.74 10.03 -1.26
N PHE A 84 17.85 10.70 -0.97
CA PHE A 84 17.94 11.68 0.10
C PHE A 84 18.50 12.99 -0.42
N HIS A 85 18.01 14.10 0.09
CA HIS A 85 18.46 15.44 -0.27
C HIS A 85 18.71 16.28 0.99
N ASN A 86 19.53 17.31 0.86
CA ASN A 86 19.74 18.29 1.92
C ASN A 86 18.81 19.51 1.73
N VAL A 87 18.92 20.48 2.61
CA VAL A 87 18.15 21.74 2.57
C VAL A 87 18.32 22.56 1.28
N ASP A 88 19.40 22.33 0.52
CA ASP A 88 19.65 22.95 -0.79
C ASP A 88 19.12 22.09 -1.96
N ASP A 89 18.30 21.09 -1.69
CA ASP A 89 17.77 20.10 -2.66
C ASP A 89 18.86 19.33 -3.43
N LYS A 90 20.04 19.17 -2.83
CA LYS A 90 21.11 18.37 -3.40
C LYS A 90 21.03 16.94 -2.87
N THR A 91 21.16 15.98 -3.78
CA THR A 91 21.27 14.56 -3.41
C THR A 91 22.47 14.35 -2.48
N VAL A 92 22.23 13.71 -1.35
CA VAL A 92 23.24 13.41 -0.33
C VAL A 92 23.21 11.94 0.06
N GLU A 93 24.32 11.45 0.61
CA GLU A 93 24.38 10.12 1.20
C GLU A 93 23.74 10.16 2.60
N CYS A 94 22.75 9.33 2.83
CA CYS A 94 22.19 9.13 4.17
C CYS A 94 23.14 8.30 5.01
N LYS A 95 23.47 8.77 6.21
CA LYS A 95 24.29 8.04 7.20
C LYS A 95 23.52 7.91 8.51
N VAL A 96 23.72 6.78 9.15
CA VAL A 96 23.19 6.50 10.49
C VAL A 96 24.36 6.03 11.33
N ASP A 97 24.60 6.67 12.48
CA ASP A 97 25.77 6.44 13.34
C ASP A 97 27.09 6.51 12.54
N GLY A 98 27.19 7.44 11.58
CA GLY A 98 28.34 7.67 10.73
C GLY A 98 28.55 6.65 9.62
N LYS A 99 27.68 5.65 9.46
CA LYS A 99 27.75 4.63 8.40
C LYS A 99 26.72 4.90 7.31
N PRO A 100 27.03 4.66 6.03
CA PRO A 100 26.06 4.74 4.96
C PRO A 100 24.83 3.84 5.27
N LEU A 101 23.63 4.40 5.04
CA LEU A 101 22.39 3.64 5.09
C LEU A 101 22.39 2.61 3.96
N THR A 102 21.94 1.40 4.26
CA THR A 102 21.74 0.32 3.28
C THR A 102 20.24 0.06 3.09
N ALA A 103 19.86 -0.49 1.94
CA ALA A 103 18.46 -0.83 1.69
C ALA A 103 17.95 -1.96 2.60
N THR A 104 18.85 -2.85 3.04
CA THR A 104 18.53 -3.99 3.90
C THR A 104 19.52 -4.09 5.05
N ILE A 105 19.12 -4.85 6.06
CA ILE A 105 19.97 -5.33 7.16
C ILE A 105 19.79 -6.85 7.30
N LYS A 106 20.66 -7.48 8.09
CA LYS A 106 20.54 -8.89 8.46
C LYS A 106 19.89 -9.08 9.81
N SER A 107 19.37 -10.27 10.06
CA SER A 107 18.85 -10.67 11.37
C SER A 107 19.88 -10.41 12.47
N GLY A 108 19.43 -9.77 13.56
CA GLY A 108 20.28 -9.38 14.68
C GLY A 108 21.02 -8.04 14.49
N GLU A 109 20.93 -7.42 13.32
CA GLU A 109 21.39 -6.06 13.08
C GLU A 109 20.24 -5.07 13.25
N GLY A 110 20.55 -3.86 13.68
CA GLY A 110 19.55 -2.80 13.87
C GLY A 110 18.73 -2.93 15.14
N GLY A 111 17.93 -1.92 15.40
CA GLY A 111 17.07 -1.83 16.58
C GLY A 111 15.61 -2.26 16.30
N TYR A 112 14.78 -2.03 17.28
CA TYR A 112 13.34 -2.32 17.29
C TYR A 112 12.59 -1.90 16.01
N TYR A 113 12.96 -0.78 15.38
CA TYR A 113 12.25 -0.24 14.23
C TYR A 113 12.78 -0.73 12.88
N SER A 114 13.96 -1.29 12.80
CA SER A 114 14.45 -1.91 11.56
C SER A 114 13.60 -3.10 11.10
N SER A 115 12.69 -3.56 11.97
CA SER A 115 11.70 -4.57 11.63
C SER A 115 10.44 -4.02 10.97
N HIS A 116 10.19 -2.69 10.98
CA HIS A 116 8.92 -2.14 10.46
C HIS A 116 8.76 -2.40 8.97
N GLY A 117 9.77 -2.10 8.15
CA GLY A 117 9.72 -2.43 6.72
C GLY A 117 9.59 -3.95 6.47
N THR A 118 10.23 -4.79 7.29
CA THR A 118 10.07 -6.25 7.25
C THR A 118 8.63 -6.67 7.54
N ASP A 119 8.01 -6.04 8.55
CA ASP A 119 6.63 -6.30 8.94
C ASP A 119 5.66 -5.98 7.79
N MET A 120 5.82 -4.82 7.20
CA MET A 120 4.97 -4.40 6.07
C MET A 120 5.11 -5.34 4.87
N LEU A 121 6.34 -5.72 4.53
CA LEU A 121 6.60 -6.70 3.47
C LEU A 121 5.94 -8.06 3.80
N ALA A 122 6.08 -8.52 5.04
CA ALA A 122 5.53 -9.81 5.44
C ALA A 122 3.99 -9.84 5.42
N TRP A 123 3.30 -8.73 5.75
CA TRP A 123 1.85 -8.62 5.61
C TRP A 123 1.37 -8.54 4.15
N ILE A 124 2.27 -8.24 3.20
CA ILE A 124 1.94 -8.26 1.77
C ILE A 124 2.25 -9.62 1.15
N VAL A 125 3.50 -10.10 1.29
CA VAL A 125 4.03 -11.26 0.55
C VAL A 125 4.60 -12.37 1.42
N GLY A 126 4.52 -12.27 2.75
CA GLY A 126 5.05 -13.30 3.64
C GLY A 126 4.39 -14.65 3.43
N ASP A 127 5.18 -15.73 3.52
CA ASP A 127 4.70 -17.10 3.35
C ASP A 127 4.30 -17.77 4.67
N GLY A 128 4.37 -17.07 5.79
CA GLY A 128 4.03 -17.59 7.10
C GLY A 128 5.09 -18.51 7.71
N SER A 129 6.25 -18.67 7.08
CA SER A 129 7.34 -19.48 7.62
C SER A 129 7.76 -18.99 9.00
N ASN A 130 7.90 -19.93 9.93
CA ASN A 130 8.15 -19.63 11.32
C ASN A 130 9.53 -19.00 11.52
N TYR A 131 9.59 -17.94 12.30
CA TYR A 131 10.85 -17.37 12.74
C TYR A 131 11.54 -18.24 13.79
N THR A 132 10.75 -18.86 14.67
CA THR A 132 11.20 -19.84 15.65
C THR A 132 10.19 -20.99 15.74
N SER A 133 10.59 -22.10 16.37
CA SER A 133 9.65 -23.23 16.62
C SER A 133 8.44 -22.84 17.49
N LYS A 134 8.52 -21.73 18.21
CA LYS A 134 7.48 -21.23 19.12
C LYS A 134 6.51 -20.25 18.46
N TRP A 135 6.99 -19.48 17.45
CA TRP A 135 6.24 -18.35 16.91
C TRP A 135 6.04 -18.51 15.39
N PRO A 136 4.79 -18.43 14.92
CA PRO A 136 4.51 -18.41 13.49
C PRO A 136 5.10 -17.16 12.84
N GLY A 137 5.41 -17.24 11.55
CA GLY A 137 5.74 -16.08 10.72
C GLY A 137 4.48 -15.32 10.31
N ILE A 138 4.67 -14.06 9.93
CA ILE A 138 3.61 -13.25 9.33
C ILE A 138 3.31 -13.79 7.93
N MET A 139 2.03 -13.73 7.56
CA MET A 139 1.55 -14.20 6.27
C MET A 139 0.87 -13.04 5.53
N GLY A 140 1.22 -12.85 4.26
CA GLY A 140 0.58 -11.91 3.35
C GLY A 140 -0.46 -12.59 2.47
N ALA A 141 -1.51 -11.86 2.08
CA ALA A 141 -2.53 -12.43 1.21
C ALA A 141 -2.08 -12.58 -0.25
N ALA A 142 -1.04 -11.83 -0.67
CA ALA A 142 -0.53 -11.83 -2.04
C ALA A 142 0.92 -12.38 -2.13
N PRO A 143 1.18 -13.64 -1.72
CA PRO A 143 2.53 -14.18 -1.55
C PRO A 143 3.35 -14.26 -2.85
N LYS A 144 2.73 -14.06 -4.01
CA LYS A 144 3.40 -14.04 -5.32
C LYS A 144 3.37 -12.71 -6.04
N ALA A 145 3.01 -11.63 -5.36
CA ALA A 145 3.20 -10.30 -5.92
C ALA A 145 4.68 -9.98 -6.06
N ASP A 146 5.02 -9.20 -7.10
CA ASP A 146 6.36 -8.64 -7.22
C ASP A 146 6.44 -7.38 -6.38
N VAL A 147 7.47 -7.27 -5.54
CA VAL A 147 7.63 -6.14 -4.62
C VAL A 147 8.88 -5.35 -4.95
N LEU A 148 8.74 -4.03 -5.02
CA LEU A 148 9.84 -3.07 -4.95
C LEU A 148 9.82 -2.42 -3.57
N HIS A 149 10.77 -2.80 -2.71
CA HIS A 149 10.96 -2.15 -1.43
C HIS A 149 11.96 -1.00 -1.59
N ILE A 150 11.52 0.21 -1.25
CA ILE A 150 12.35 1.42 -1.27
C ILE A 150 12.53 1.86 0.17
N THR A 151 13.78 1.83 0.63
CA THR A 151 14.14 2.25 1.99
C THR A 151 14.29 3.76 2.04
N ASP A 152 13.36 4.45 2.66
CA ASP A 152 13.30 5.91 2.77
C ASP A 152 13.75 6.45 4.13
N GLY A 153 14.24 5.59 5.01
CA GLY A 153 14.81 5.97 6.30
C GLY A 153 15.34 4.79 7.08
N ALA A 154 16.20 5.10 8.05
CA ALA A 154 16.60 4.16 9.08
C ALA A 154 15.75 4.36 10.32
N VAL A 155 15.38 3.28 10.96
CA VAL A 155 14.63 3.33 12.21
C VAL A 155 15.55 2.94 13.34
N ASN A 156 16.02 3.92 14.08
CA ASN A 156 16.75 3.72 15.34
C ASN A 156 15.77 3.42 16.49
N ALA A 157 16.29 2.95 17.61
CA ALA A 157 15.55 2.45 18.78
C ALA A 157 14.59 3.47 19.47
N GLY A 158 13.85 4.26 18.70
CA GLY A 158 12.87 5.27 19.16
C GLY A 158 11.58 5.24 18.32
N PRO A 159 10.50 5.90 18.74
CA PRO A 159 9.21 5.88 18.06
C PRO A 159 9.15 6.70 16.76
N ALA A 160 10.22 7.34 16.35
CA ALA A 160 10.30 8.11 15.13
C ALA A 160 11.20 7.41 14.11
N VAL A 161 10.77 7.38 12.86
CA VAL A 161 11.70 7.13 11.74
C VAL A 161 12.79 8.18 11.87
N THR A 162 14.02 7.74 12.15
CA THR A 162 15.10 8.67 12.26
C THR A 162 15.58 8.97 10.85
N PRO A 163 15.41 10.19 10.37
CA PRO A 163 16.09 10.61 9.15
C PRO A 163 17.58 10.40 9.33
N CYS A 164 18.31 10.45 8.25
CA CYS A 164 19.76 10.39 8.23
C CYS A 164 20.36 11.22 9.37
N ASP A 165 21.51 10.82 9.88
CA ASP A 165 22.23 11.53 10.91
C ASP A 165 22.47 13.00 10.46
N GLN A 166 21.58 13.88 10.92
CA GLN A 166 21.51 15.28 10.49
C GLN A 166 22.80 16.03 10.72
N LYS A 167 23.53 15.69 11.79
CA LYS A 167 24.82 16.33 12.10
C LYS A 167 25.92 15.96 11.12
N LEU A 168 25.81 14.80 10.48
CA LEU A 168 26.82 14.29 9.55
C LEU A 168 26.45 14.50 8.08
N ALA A 169 25.16 14.55 7.77
CA ALA A 169 24.66 14.64 6.40
C ALA A 169 24.12 16.03 5.99
N GLY A 170 24.22 17.03 6.89
CA GLY A 170 23.72 18.39 6.60
C GLY A 170 22.21 18.44 6.40
N ASP A 171 21.46 17.92 7.38
CA ASP A 171 19.98 17.88 7.37
C ASP A 171 19.36 17.08 6.22
N ALA A 172 19.95 15.94 5.89
CA ALA A 172 19.42 15.05 4.86
C ALA A 172 18.01 14.52 5.23
N THR A 173 17.08 14.70 4.29
CA THR A 173 15.71 14.20 4.37
C THR A 173 15.43 13.24 3.20
N SER A 174 14.47 12.34 3.37
CA SER A 174 13.99 11.48 2.28
C SER A 174 13.37 12.34 1.17
N ASP A 175 13.70 12.04 -0.08
CA ASP A 175 13.05 12.58 -1.27
C ASP A 175 11.88 11.65 -1.65
N SER A 176 10.81 11.79 -0.89
CA SER A 176 9.62 10.96 -1.02
C SER A 176 9.01 11.02 -2.42
N GLY A 177 9.01 12.19 -3.04
CA GLY A 177 8.49 12.36 -4.41
C GLY A 177 9.31 11.61 -5.45
N ALA A 178 10.65 11.62 -5.34
CA ALA A 178 11.53 10.84 -6.23
C ALA A 178 11.38 9.33 -6.01
N ASP A 179 11.13 8.91 -4.78
CA ASP A 179 10.91 7.51 -4.46
C ASP A 179 9.56 7.01 -5.00
N VAL A 180 8.50 7.82 -4.87
CA VAL A 180 7.20 7.56 -5.51
C VAL A 180 7.35 7.49 -7.03
N LYS A 181 8.10 8.43 -7.64
CA LYS A 181 8.38 8.37 -9.08
C LYS A 181 9.13 7.09 -9.46
N THR A 182 10.07 6.64 -8.63
CA THR A 182 10.77 5.36 -8.87
C THR A 182 9.79 4.18 -8.87
N ALA A 183 8.78 4.19 -8.00
CA ALA A 183 7.72 3.18 -8.00
C ALA A 183 6.86 3.26 -9.28
N VAL A 184 6.49 4.46 -9.72
CA VAL A 184 5.76 4.67 -10.99
C VAL A 184 6.56 4.17 -12.18
N ASP A 185 7.84 4.55 -12.30
CA ASP A 185 8.73 4.13 -13.38
C ASP A 185 8.96 2.59 -13.40
N TRP A 186 8.75 1.92 -12.29
CA TRP A 186 8.78 0.46 -12.17
C TRP A 186 7.43 -0.20 -12.51
N ASP A 187 6.42 0.57 -12.93
CA ASP A 187 5.03 0.16 -13.18
C ASP A 187 4.31 -0.40 -11.95
N ALA A 188 4.56 0.15 -10.77
CA ALA A 188 3.81 -0.23 -9.59
C ALA A 188 2.31 0.03 -9.78
N ARG A 189 1.49 -0.96 -9.44
CA ARG A 189 0.03 -0.83 -9.41
C ARG A 189 -0.46 -0.33 -8.05
N ILE A 190 0.28 -0.65 -7.01
CA ILE A 190 0.01 -0.27 -5.62
C ILE A 190 1.27 0.34 -5.03
N LEU A 191 1.11 1.43 -4.30
CA LEU A 191 2.13 2.04 -3.46
C LEU A 191 1.67 1.95 -2.01
N ASN A 192 2.33 1.13 -1.21
CA ASN A 192 2.11 1.05 0.23
C ASN A 192 3.06 1.99 0.96
N ARG A 193 2.51 2.87 1.78
CA ARG A 193 3.26 3.69 2.71
C ARG A 193 2.62 3.60 4.09
N SER A 194 3.22 2.81 4.95
CA SER A 194 2.74 2.55 6.31
C SER A 194 3.35 3.51 7.33
N GLN A 195 3.73 4.68 6.89
CA GLN A 195 4.36 5.73 7.68
C GLN A 195 3.77 7.09 7.31
N GLY A 196 3.64 7.95 8.29
CA GLY A 196 3.32 9.34 8.07
C GLY A 196 4.53 10.23 7.86
N GLY A 197 4.30 11.43 7.41
CA GLY A 197 5.35 12.44 7.32
C GLY A 197 4.93 13.64 6.48
N ASP A 198 5.62 14.76 6.69
CA ASP A 198 5.39 15.98 5.95
C ASP A 198 5.93 15.88 4.52
N LEU A 199 5.21 16.46 3.58
CA LEU A 199 5.62 16.64 2.19
C LEU A 199 6.21 18.04 1.99
N VAL A 200 7.29 18.10 1.23
CA VAL A 200 7.86 19.35 0.75
C VAL A 200 7.51 19.58 -0.73
N SER A 201 7.70 20.80 -1.22
CA SER A 201 7.34 21.20 -2.60
C SER A 201 7.84 20.22 -3.68
N ALA A 202 9.03 19.65 -3.52
CA ALA A 202 9.61 18.71 -4.47
C ALA A 202 8.84 17.39 -4.57
N ASP A 203 8.14 16.97 -3.52
CA ASP A 203 7.44 15.69 -3.46
C ASP A 203 6.19 15.64 -4.35
N TYR A 204 5.49 16.77 -4.49
CA TYR A 204 4.17 16.82 -5.13
C TYR A 204 4.15 16.23 -6.54
N ALA A 205 5.20 16.50 -7.32
CA ALA A 205 5.26 16.01 -8.70
C ALA A 205 5.22 14.47 -8.77
N GLY A 206 5.91 13.79 -7.86
CA GLY A 206 5.91 12.33 -7.78
C GLY A 206 4.54 11.76 -7.39
N TYR A 207 3.90 12.34 -6.37
CA TYR A 207 2.57 11.89 -5.93
C TYR A 207 1.49 12.15 -6.98
N VAL A 208 1.52 13.29 -7.66
CA VAL A 208 0.60 13.59 -8.76
C VAL A 208 0.85 12.68 -9.97
N ASP A 209 2.11 12.32 -10.23
CA ASP A 209 2.44 11.37 -11.27
C ASP A 209 1.88 9.97 -10.96
N ALA A 210 1.93 9.53 -9.70
CA ALA A 210 1.28 8.29 -9.26
C ALA A 210 -0.25 8.32 -9.48
N LEU A 211 -0.92 9.43 -9.14
CA LEU A 211 -2.35 9.61 -9.43
C LEU A 211 -2.65 9.51 -10.93
N ARG A 212 -1.80 10.11 -11.75
CA ARG A 212 -1.94 10.15 -13.23
C ARG A 212 -1.81 8.76 -13.85
N HIS A 213 -0.93 7.93 -13.31
CA HIS A 213 -0.72 6.55 -13.76
C HIS A 213 -1.68 5.55 -13.10
N GLY A 214 -2.63 6.03 -12.30
CA GLY A 214 -3.61 5.17 -11.64
C GLY A 214 -3.01 4.24 -10.59
N VAL A 215 -1.86 4.60 -10.01
CA VAL A 215 -1.28 3.87 -8.87
C VAL A 215 -2.20 4.04 -7.67
N VAL A 216 -2.59 2.93 -7.06
CA VAL A 216 -3.37 2.97 -5.81
C VAL A 216 -2.40 3.18 -4.64
N MET A 217 -2.38 4.42 -4.15
CA MET A 217 -1.60 4.77 -2.96
C MET A 217 -2.39 4.41 -1.70
N VAL A 218 -1.78 3.64 -0.82
CA VAL A 218 -2.38 3.21 0.46
C VAL A 218 -1.55 3.74 1.60
N GLY A 219 -2.15 4.55 2.45
CA GLY A 219 -1.54 5.13 3.63
C GLY A 219 -2.09 4.53 4.91
N GLY A 220 -1.20 4.19 5.84
CA GLY A 220 -1.57 3.81 7.21
C GLY A 220 -1.67 5.06 8.05
N ARG A 221 -2.76 5.19 8.82
CA ARG A 221 -2.86 6.28 9.76
C ARG A 221 -1.78 6.16 10.84
N ALA A 222 -1.12 7.27 11.14
CA ALA A 222 -0.16 7.34 12.23
C ALA A 222 -0.84 7.03 13.57
N ASN A 223 -0.13 6.33 14.45
CA ASN A 223 -0.62 5.97 15.77
C ASN A 223 -0.75 7.19 16.70
N ASP A 224 -0.04 8.27 16.40
CA ASP A 224 -0.06 9.52 17.14
C ASP A 224 -0.89 10.56 16.40
N MET A 225 -1.90 11.00 17.08
CA MET A 225 -3.02 11.75 16.59
C MET A 225 -2.75 13.23 16.65
N ASN A 226 -2.73 13.88 15.51
CA ASN A 226 -2.92 15.31 15.48
C ASN A 226 -4.43 15.60 15.30
N PRO A 227 -5.16 15.99 16.36
CA PRO A 227 -6.62 16.17 16.31
C PRO A 227 -7.05 17.38 15.47
N GLY A 228 -6.13 18.05 14.79
CA GLY A 228 -6.40 19.30 14.08
C GLY A 228 -6.93 19.16 12.65
N LEU A 229 -7.03 17.94 12.10
CA LEU A 229 -7.48 17.74 10.72
C LEU A 229 -8.85 17.04 10.68
N ASP A 230 -9.87 17.76 11.13
CA ASP A 230 -11.27 17.33 11.11
C ASP A 230 -11.87 17.20 9.70
N ASP A 231 -11.08 17.31 8.63
CA ASP A 231 -11.60 17.64 7.33
C ASP A 231 -11.38 16.56 6.27
N LEU A 232 -12.48 16.17 5.62
CA LEU A 232 -12.52 15.33 4.41
C LEU A 232 -11.89 15.99 3.17
N THR A 233 -11.22 17.12 3.35
CA THR A 233 -10.66 17.92 2.25
C THR A 233 -9.29 17.43 1.80
N GLY A 234 -8.66 16.54 2.59
CA GLY A 234 -7.26 16.19 2.43
C GLY A 234 -6.32 17.33 2.86
N ASP A 235 -5.17 16.99 3.39
CA ASP A 235 -4.10 17.97 3.60
C ASP A 235 -2.94 17.61 2.65
N PRO A 236 -2.64 18.48 1.68
CA PRO A 236 -1.60 18.19 0.71
C PRO A 236 -0.19 18.25 1.32
N ARG A 237 -0.03 18.72 2.57
CA ARG A 237 1.26 18.84 3.26
C ARG A 237 1.71 17.54 3.90
N SER A 238 0.87 16.53 3.98
CA SER A 238 1.19 15.25 4.61
C SER A 238 0.92 14.09 3.67
N MET A 239 1.75 13.06 3.76
CA MET A 239 1.66 11.85 2.95
C MET A 239 0.38 11.07 3.21
N GLU A 240 -0.02 10.97 4.48
CA GLU A 240 -1.19 10.19 4.87
C GLU A 240 -2.49 10.82 4.38
N THR A 241 -2.51 12.14 4.33
CA THR A 241 -3.70 12.91 4.00
C THR A 241 -3.67 13.51 2.60
N PHE A 242 -2.62 13.19 1.81
CA PHE A 242 -2.49 13.65 0.43
C PHE A 242 -3.74 13.27 -0.38
N PRO A 243 -4.32 14.21 -1.12
CA PRO A 243 -5.56 13.95 -1.87
C PRO A 243 -5.44 12.79 -2.84
N GLY A 244 -6.37 11.84 -2.71
CA GLY A 244 -6.41 10.63 -3.55
C GLY A 244 -5.75 9.39 -2.93
N VAL A 245 -5.07 9.53 -1.80
CA VAL A 245 -4.54 8.39 -1.03
C VAL A 245 -5.68 7.65 -0.34
N VAL A 246 -5.65 6.33 -0.37
CA VAL A 246 -6.55 5.46 0.38
C VAL A 246 -6.01 5.32 1.80
N MET A 247 -6.42 6.24 2.66
CA MET A 247 -6.09 6.24 4.08
C MET A 247 -6.87 5.16 4.82
N VAL A 248 -6.22 4.36 5.64
CA VAL A 248 -6.86 3.27 6.37
C VAL A 248 -6.76 3.42 7.89
N ASN A 249 -7.88 3.12 8.57
CA ASN A 249 -7.92 2.88 10.00
C ASN A 249 -8.04 1.38 10.30
N SER A 250 -7.67 1.01 11.52
CA SER A 250 -7.54 -0.36 11.97
C SER A 250 -8.77 -0.85 12.74
N VAL A 251 -9.23 -2.04 12.39
CA VAL A 251 -10.22 -2.80 13.16
C VAL A 251 -9.71 -4.18 13.52
N ASP A 252 -10.32 -4.77 14.53
CA ASP A 252 -10.16 -6.18 14.86
C ASP A 252 -11.09 -7.09 14.02
N GLU A 253 -11.05 -8.38 14.27
CA GLU A 253 -11.86 -9.39 13.59
C GLU A 253 -13.38 -9.20 13.74
N SER A 254 -13.81 -8.52 14.82
CA SER A 254 -15.23 -8.19 15.05
C SER A 254 -15.66 -6.88 14.36
N GLY A 255 -14.73 -6.14 13.74
CA GLY A 255 -14.95 -4.81 13.16
C GLY A 255 -14.96 -3.68 14.20
N THR A 256 -14.45 -3.95 15.42
CA THR A 256 -14.25 -2.93 16.46
C THR A 256 -13.01 -2.11 16.12
N LEU A 257 -13.13 -0.78 16.17
CA LEU A 257 -11.98 0.12 15.97
C LEU A 257 -10.90 -0.15 17.01
N ALA A 258 -9.65 -0.23 16.55
CA ALA A 258 -8.52 -0.25 17.45
C ALA A 258 -8.50 1.02 18.32
N SER A 259 -8.02 0.91 19.55
CA SER A 259 -7.94 2.07 20.45
C SER A 259 -7.12 3.24 19.89
N THR A 260 -6.12 2.93 19.07
CA THR A 260 -5.30 3.90 18.34
C THR A 260 -6.02 4.55 17.14
N SER A 261 -7.15 3.98 16.72
CA SER A 261 -7.98 4.46 15.60
C SER A 261 -9.28 5.10 16.04
N ASP A 262 -9.53 5.22 17.35
CA ASP A 262 -10.82 5.68 17.90
C ASP A 262 -10.96 7.21 17.90
N VAL A 263 -10.10 7.92 17.21
CA VAL A 263 -10.19 9.37 17.10
C VAL A 263 -10.85 9.76 15.79
N MET A 264 -11.70 10.78 15.85
CA MET A 264 -12.33 11.38 14.67
C MET A 264 -11.27 11.88 13.70
N ASP A 265 -11.37 11.43 12.46
CA ASP A 265 -10.51 11.90 11.38
C ASP A 265 -11.25 11.83 10.06
N GLY A 266 -11.43 12.98 9.47
CA GLY A 266 -12.14 13.14 8.22
C GLY A 266 -11.45 12.52 7.00
N ASN A 267 -10.19 12.13 7.10
CA ASN A 267 -9.41 11.63 5.97
C ASN A 267 -9.40 10.10 5.83
N VAL A 268 -10.00 9.36 6.75
CA VAL A 268 -10.11 7.89 6.63
C VAL A 268 -10.97 7.53 5.43
N ALA A 269 -10.42 6.75 4.50
CA ALA A 269 -11.16 6.22 3.37
C ALA A 269 -11.90 4.92 3.73
N VAL A 270 -11.20 3.95 4.29
CA VAL A 270 -11.78 2.66 4.67
C VAL A 270 -11.14 2.12 5.96
N LEU A 271 -11.80 1.11 6.54
CA LEU A 271 -11.24 0.30 7.61
C LEU A 271 -10.68 -1.00 7.04
N SER A 272 -9.53 -1.41 7.55
CA SER A 272 -8.94 -2.72 7.28
C SER A 272 -8.39 -3.33 8.58
N TYR A 273 -7.72 -4.45 8.49
CA TYR A 273 -7.39 -5.31 9.62
C TYR A 273 -6.00 -5.04 10.15
N GLY A 274 -5.88 -4.66 11.40
CA GLY A 274 -4.60 -4.33 12.03
C GLY A 274 -4.65 -4.35 13.56
N ALA A 275 -5.80 -4.65 14.18
CA ALA A 275 -5.92 -4.87 15.60
C ALA A 275 -5.94 -6.37 15.92
N ASN A 276 -5.36 -6.77 17.05
CA ASN A 276 -5.20 -8.18 17.43
C ASN A 276 -4.48 -9.02 16.36
N VAL A 277 -3.47 -8.43 15.70
CA VAL A 277 -2.69 -9.09 14.65
C VAL A 277 -1.32 -9.51 15.15
N LEU A 278 -0.74 -10.47 14.45
CA LEU A 278 0.61 -10.96 14.75
C LEU A 278 1.62 -9.83 14.55
N LYS A 279 2.51 -9.66 15.52
CA LYS A 279 3.60 -8.68 15.47
C LYS A 279 4.94 -9.34 15.22
N PRO A 280 5.90 -8.64 14.61
CA PRO A 280 7.25 -9.15 14.43
C PRO A 280 7.91 -9.49 15.77
N ILE A 281 8.81 -10.44 15.75
CA ILE A 281 9.47 -10.93 16.97
C ILE A 281 10.26 -9.84 17.70
N ASN A 282 10.81 -8.88 16.96
CA ASN A 282 11.64 -7.81 17.53
C ASN A 282 10.85 -6.78 18.34
N TYR A 283 9.52 -6.76 18.24
CA TYR A 283 8.66 -5.85 19.01
C TYR A 283 8.34 -6.36 20.42
N VAL A 284 8.69 -7.60 20.72
CA VAL A 284 8.23 -8.25 21.93
C VAL A 284 9.41 -8.86 22.65
N ALA A 285 9.60 -8.53 23.91
CA ALA A 285 10.56 -9.22 24.74
C ALA A 285 10.19 -10.72 24.82
N GLU A 286 11.18 -11.56 24.98
CA GLU A 286 10.97 -13.01 25.05
C GLU A 286 9.99 -13.34 26.21
N GLY A 287 8.79 -13.81 25.84
CA GLY A 287 7.72 -14.13 26.80
C GLY A 287 6.47 -13.25 26.70
N ASP A 288 6.48 -12.14 25.97
CA ASP A 288 5.30 -11.28 25.81
C ASP A 288 4.33 -11.82 24.72
N ASN A 289 3.10 -11.31 24.76
CA ASN A 289 2.09 -11.62 23.78
C ASN A 289 2.48 -10.97 22.43
N ARG A 290 2.64 -11.78 21.36
CA ARG A 290 2.98 -11.30 20.01
C ARG A 290 1.78 -10.78 19.24
N VAL A 291 0.60 -10.89 19.77
CA VAL A 291 -0.62 -10.33 19.18
C VAL A 291 -0.88 -8.95 19.75
N GLY A 292 -1.16 -7.99 18.93
CA GLY A 292 -1.40 -6.62 19.37
C GLY A 292 -1.91 -5.71 18.25
N ASN A 293 -2.06 -4.43 18.54
CA ASN A 293 -2.52 -3.46 17.58
C ASN A 293 -1.36 -2.94 16.72
N GLY A 294 -1.55 -2.96 15.42
CA GLY A 294 -0.61 -2.44 14.43
C GLY A 294 -1.32 -1.49 13.48
N GLY A 295 -1.48 -0.21 13.87
CA GLY A 295 -2.19 0.78 13.07
C GLY A 295 -1.69 0.83 11.62
N THR A 296 -0.39 0.88 11.44
CA THR A 296 0.25 0.97 10.13
C THR A 296 0.27 -0.36 9.35
N SER A 297 0.29 -1.52 10.02
CA SER A 297 0.17 -2.85 9.36
C SER A 297 -1.13 -2.98 8.58
N THR A 298 -2.15 -2.21 8.95
CA THR A 298 -3.46 -2.16 8.28
C THR A 298 -3.35 -1.79 6.81
N ALA A 299 -2.44 -0.86 6.46
CA ALA A 299 -2.20 -0.46 5.07
C ALA A 299 -1.55 -1.60 4.27
N ALA A 300 -0.62 -2.34 4.86
CA ALA A 300 0.02 -3.48 4.24
C ALA A 300 -0.98 -4.63 3.98
N VAL A 301 -1.84 -4.93 4.95
CA VAL A 301 -2.93 -5.91 4.78
C VAL A 301 -3.87 -5.48 3.66
N LEU A 302 -4.31 -4.20 3.61
CA LEU A 302 -5.14 -3.72 2.51
C LEU A 302 -4.41 -3.82 1.18
N SER A 303 -3.13 -3.45 1.11
CA SER A 303 -2.32 -3.55 -0.12
C SER A 303 -2.26 -4.98 -0.65
N SER A 304 -2.17 -5.99 0.24
CA SER A 304 -2.21 -7.39 -0.16
C SER A 304 -3.57 -7.80 -0.76
N TYR A 305 -4.68 -7.31 -0.21
CA TYR A 305 -6.03 -7.55 -0.75
C TYR A 305 -6.25 -6.89 -2.10
N LEU A 306 -5.75 -5.65 -2.25
CA LEU A 306 -5.79 -4.94 -3.53
C LEU A 306 -4.98 -5.65 -4.60
N ALA A 307 -3.84 -6.28 -4.23
CA ALA A 307 -3.06 -7.09 -5.17
C ALA A 307 -3.85 -8.30 -5.66
N LEU A 308 -4.59 -9.01 -4.79
CA LEU A 308 -5.50 -10.07 -5.21
C LEU A 308 -6.58 -9.54 -6.17
N ALA A 309 -7.19 -8.39 -5.85
CA ALA A 309 -8.22 -7.78 -6.69
C ALA A 309 -7.67 -7.38 -8.06
N MET A 310 -6.47 -6.80 -8.13
CA MET A 310 -5.84 -6.40 -9.39
C MET A 310 -5.43 -7.60 -10.26
N GLN A 311 -5.02 -8.71 -9.65
CA GLN A 311 -4.82 -9.96 -10.38
C GLN A 311 -6.14 -10.53 -10.92
N LYS A 312 -7.20 -10.48 -10.11
CA LYS A 312 -8.54 -10.94 -10.49
C LYS A 312 -9.12 -10.14 -11.65
N TRP A 313 -8.86 -8.84 -11.66
CA TRP A 313 -9.42 -7.87 -12.60
C TRP A 313 -8.31 -7.11 -13.33
N PRO A 314 -7.55 -7.79 -14.24
CA PRO A 314 -6.36 -7.19 -14.85
C PRO A 314 -6.68 -5.99 -15.76
N ASP A 315 -7.89 -5.92 -16.29
CA ASP A 315 -8.35 -4.83 -17.16
C ASP A 315 -8.88 -3.61 -16.39
N ALA A 316 -9.04 -3.74 -15.06
CA ALA A 316 -9.49 -2.62 -14.24
C ALA A 316 -8.34 -1.66 -13.94
N THR A 317 -8.63 -0.36 -14.01
CA THR A 317 -7.70 0.69 -13.57
C THR A 317 -7.63 0.74 -12.05
N GLY A 318 -6.57 1.35 -11.49
CA GLY A 318 -6.47 1.56 -10.05
C GLY A 318 -7.65 2.38 -9.51
N ASN A 319 -8.08 3.40 -10.24
CA ASN A 319 -9.25 4.19 -9.85
C ASN A 319 -10.53 3.34 -9.77
N GLN A 320 -10.73 2.43 -10.71
CA GLN A 320 -11.88 1.51 -10.70
C GLN A 320 -11.82 0.51 -9.54
N ILE A 321 -10.61 0.06 -9.17
CA ILE A 321 -10.41 -0.74 -7.97
C ILE A 321 -10.78 0.05 -6.70
N ILE A 322 -10.35 1.33 -6.58
CA ILE A 322 -10.74 2.18 -5.44
C ILE A 322 -12.26 2.43 -5.45
N GLN A 323 -12.87 2.64 -6.62
CA GLN A 323 -14.34 2.76 -6.72
C GLN A 323 -15.04 1.52 -6.16
N SER A 324 -14.57 0.31 -6.52
CA SER A 324 -15.11 -0.94 -6.00
C SER A 324 -14.91 -1.05 -4.48
N LEU A 325 -13.71 -0.72 -3.99
CA LEU A 325 -13.36 -0.75 -2.58
C LEU A 325 -14.34 0.05 -1.72
N ILE A 326 -14.59 1.32 -2.07
CA ILE A 326 -15.43 2.21 -1.23
C ILE A 326 -16.94 1.98 -1.39
N ARG A 327 -17.38 1.32 -2.47
CA ARG A 327 -18.79 1.04 -2.73
C ARG A 327 -19.26 -0.27 -2.15
N ASN A 328 -18.35 -1.25 -2.09
CA ASN A 328 -18.63 -2.62 -1.74
C ASN A 328 -17.97 -3.01 -0.41
N THR A 329 -17.96 -2.07 0.55
CA THR A 329 -17.56 -2.36 1.94
C THR A 329 -18.58 -3.27 2.60
N LYS A 330 -18.27 -3.89 3.73
CA LYS A 330 -19.23 -4.77 4.47
C LYS A 330 -20.58 -4.11 4.74
N SER A 331 -20.61 -2.79 4.90
CA SER A 331 -21.85 -2.01 5.05
C SER A 331 -22.35 -1.36 3.75
N GLY A 332 -21.48 -1.24 2.74
CA GLY A 332 -21.78 -0.63 1.44
C GLY A 332 -22.62 -1.57 0.57
N LYS A 333 -23.66 -1.07 -0.02
CA LYS A 333 -24.56 -1.83 -0.92
C LYS A 333 -24.42 -1.34 -2.36
N GLY A 334 -23.20 -1.32 -2.88
CA GLY A 334 -22.88 -0.79 -4.22
C GLY A 334 -22.84 0.74 -4.29
N LYS A 335 -22.95 1.43 -3.16
CA LYS A 335 -22.89 2.90 -3.09
C LYS A 335 -21.86 3.34 -2.06
N PRO A 336 -21.08 4.40 -2.34
CA PRO A 336 -20.17 4.95 -1.34
C PRO A 336 -21.01 5.72 -0.31
N VAL A 337 -21.01 5.24 0.92
CA VAL A 337 -21.68 5.89 2.04
C VAL A 337 -20.63 6.16 3.10
N ILE A 338 -20.38 7.44 3.35
CA ILE A 338 -19.41 7.84 4.36
C ILE A 338 -20.03 7.82 5.76
N ASP A 339 -19.26 7.38 6.73
CA ASP A 339 -19.63 7.43 8.13
C ASP A 339 -19.80 8.90 8.58
N PRO A 340 -20.97 9.26 9.15
CA PRO A 340 -21.23 10.63 9.63
C PRO A 340 -20.25 11.08 10.74
N GLU A 341 -19.76 10.15 11.55
CA GLU A 341 -18.76 10.40 12.60
C GLU A 341 -17.34 10.45 12.04
N ARG A 342 -17.17 10.11 10.75
CA ARG A 342 -15.88 10.17 10.01
C ARG A 342 -14.76 9.29 10.56
N LYS A 343 -15.06 8.39 11.49
CA LYS A 343 -14.10 7.44 12.06
C LYS A 343 -13.86 6.22 11.19
N ARG A 344 -14.86 5.86 10.40
CA ARG A 344 -14.93 4.61 9.63
C ARG A 344 -14.81 4.83 8.12
N GLY A 345 -14.70 6.06 7.67
CA GLY A 345 -14.67 6.38 6.25
C GLY A 345 -15.89 5.83 5.50
N PHE A 346 -15.66 5.11 4.40
CA PHE A 346 -16.70 4.43 3.64
C PHE A 346 -17.07 3.04 4.20
N GLY A 347 -16.44 2.63 5.30
CA GLY A 347 -16.70 1.37 5.99
C GLY A 347 -15.56 0.37 5.90
N GLU A 348 -15.81 -0.83 6.41
CA GLU A 348 -14.82 -1.91 6.49
C GLU A 348 -14.66 -2.63 5.16
N VAL A 349 -13.44 -2.93 4.76
CA VAL A 349 -13.12 -3.67 3.54
C VAL A 349 -13.85 -5.02 3.51
N ASP A 350 -14.41 -5.35 2.36
CA ASP A 350 -14.97 -6.67 2.05
C ASP A 350 -14.13 -7.31 0.93
N LEU A 351 -13.21 -8.20 1.29
CA LEU A 351 -12.37 -8.88 0.32
C LEU A 351 -13.18 -9.75 -0.64
N ASN A 352 -14.26 -10.39 -0.16
CA ASN A 352 -15.12 -11.20 -1.03
C ASN A 352 -15.78 -10.31 -2.10
N ALA A 353 -16.25 -9.14 -1.72
CA ALA A 353 -16.81 -8.19 -2.68
C ALA A 353 -15.76 -7.69 -3.67
N LEU A 354 -14.53 -7.38 -3.22
CA LEU A 354 -13.42 -7.00 -4.12
C LEU A 354 -13.10 -8.08 -5.17
N LEU A 355 -13.28 -9.36 -4.84
CA LEU A 355 -12.97 -10.47 -5.74
C LEU A 355 -14.16 -10.93 -6.59
N THR A 356 -15.39 -10.48 -6.29
CA THR A 356 -16.61 -10.93 -6.97
C THR A 356 -17.35 -9.84 -7.74
N VAL A 357 -17.17 -8.59 -7.37
CA VAL A 357 -17.81 -7.45 -8.05
C VAL A 357 -16.83 -6.87 -9.09
N ASP A 358 -17.20 -6.93 -10.36
CA ASP A 358 -16.40 -6.41 -11.47
C ASP A 358 -16.21 -4.88 -11.34
N PRO A 359 -14.97 -4.38 -11.12
CA PRO A 359 -14.72 -2.96 -10.97
C PRO A 359 -14.76 -2.17 -12.28
N THR A 360 -14.69 -2.82 -13.44
CA THR A 360 -14.68 -2.15 -14.75
C THR A 360 -16.00 -1.44 -15.07
N GLN A 361 -17.07 -1.79 -14.34
CA GLN A 361 -18.35 -1.10 -14.41
C GLN A 361 -18.33 0.33 -13.86
N TYR A 362 -17.33 0.67 -13.05
CA TYR A 362 -17.22 1.98 -12.42
C TYR A 362 -16.44 2.97 -13.28
N LYS A 363 -16.60 4.25 -12.99
CA LYS A 363 -15.85 5.30 -13.68
C LYS A 363 -14.36 5.27 -13.31
N ASP A 364 -13.51 5.60 -14.28
CA ASP A 364 -12.08 5.73 -14.08
C ASP A 364 -11.70 7.15 -13.59
N VAL A 365 -12.11 7.44 -12.38
CA VAL A 365 -11.78 8.66 -11.63
C VAL A 365 -11.51 8.24 -10.21
N ASN A 366 -10.40 8.70 -9.62
CA ASN A 366 -10.08 8.42 -8.23
C ASN A 366 -11.18 9.00 -7.32
N PRO A 367 -11.96 8.15 -6.64
CA PRO A 367 -13.12 8.62 -5.88
C PRO A 367 -12.75 9.35 -4.60
N ILE A 368 -11.58 9.07 -4.03
CA ILE A 368 -11.09 9.76 -2.84
C ILE A 368 -10.72 11.18 -3.22
N LEU A 369 -9.90 11.35 -4.28
CA LEU A 369 -9.56 12.65 -4.83
C LEU A 369 -10.82 13.46 -5.19
N GLU A 370 -11.77 12.83 -5.89
CA GLU A 370 -13.03 13.49 -6.26
C GLU A 370 -13.81 13.96 -5.04
N TYR A 371 -13.88 13.13 -3.99
CA TYR A 371 -14.58 13.47 -2.76
C TYR A 371 -13.91 14.68 -2.07
N GLN A 372 -12.59 14.62 -1.92
CA GLN A 372 -11.81 15.68 -1.28
C GLN A 372 -11.85 16.99 -2.05
N MET A 373 -11.72 16.97 -3.38
CA MET A 373 -11.81 18.18 -4.21
C MET A 373 -13.21 18.82 -4.15
N LYS A 374 -14.27 18.00 -4.11
CA LYS A 374 -15.65 18.50 -3.94
C LYS A 374 -15.90 19.12 -2.55
N ALA A 375 -15.29 18.53 -1.52
CA ALA A 375 -15.37 19.07 -0.17
C ALA A 375 -14.60 20.40 -0.08
N ALA A 376 -13.35 20.45 -0.55
CA ALA A 376 -12.52 21.64 -0.56
C ALA A 376 -13.17 22.81 -1.33
N ALA A 377 -13.87 22.51 -2.42
CA ALA A 377 -14.55 23.54 -3.22
C ALA A 377 -15.65 24.30 -2.45
N GLN A 378 -16.12 23.77 -1.30
CA GLN A 378 -17.11 24.44 -0.46
C GLN A 378 -16.51 25.49 0.48
N TYR A 379 -15.18 25.49 0.64
CA TYR A 379 -14.43 26.39 1.52
C TYR A 379 -13.44 27.21 0.69
N PRO A 380 -13.57 28.55 0.64
CA PRO A 380 -12.72 29.39 -0.20
C PRO A 380 -11.22 29.15 0.02
N ASP A 381 -10.77 29.14 1.27
CA ASP A 381 -9.36 28.99 1.63
C ASP A 381 -8.78 27.66 1.15
N LEU A 382 -9.53 26.55 1.30
CA LEU A 382 -9.12 25.22 0.86
C LEU A 382 -9.17 25.07 -0.66
N LYS A 383 -10.14 25.74 -1.31
CA LYS A 383 -10.20 25.80 -2.77
C LYS A 383 -8.93 26.43 -3.34
N ASP A 384 -8.43 27.48 -2.69
CA ASP A 384 -7.23 28.18 -3.15
C ASP A 384 -5.99 27.29 -3.09
N TRP A 385 -5.90 26.32 -2.15
CA TRP A 385 -4.81 25.33 -2.10
C TRP A 385 -4.67 24.56 -3.41
N TYR A 386 -5.78 24.15 -4.01
CA TYR A 386 -5.80 23.27 -5.17
C TYR A 386 -5.96 23.97 -6.52
N THR A 387 -6.15 25.31 -6.50
CA THR A 387 -6.28 26.11 -7.71
C THR A 387 -5.08 27.02 -7.98
N GLN A 388 -4.15 27.11 -7.04
CA GLN A 388 -2.96 27.95 -7.16
C GLN A 388 -2.01 27.54 -8.30
N ASP A 389 -1.20 28.47 -8.76
CA ASP A 389 -0.19 28.28 -9.80
C ASP A 389 1.14 28.90 -9.34
N CYS A 390 2.21 28.12 -9.32
CA CYS A 390 3.54 28.58 -8.92
C CYS A 390 4.08 29.74 -9.77
N LYS A 391 3.57 29.97 -10.97
CA LYS A 391 3.95 31.13 -11.79
C LYS A 391 3.40 32.45 -11.25
N THR A 392 2.21 32.41 -10.64
CA THR A 392 1.50 33.58 -10.14
C THR A 392 1.59 33.72 -8.63
N ASN A 393 1.82 32.62 -7.91
CA ASN A 393 1.93 32.57 -6.46
C ASN A 393 3.04 31.56 -6.05
N PRO A 394 4.33 31.91 -6.23
CA PRO A 394 5.44 30.99 -5.97
C PRO A 394 5.60 30.65 -4.48
N ASP A 395 5.15 31.51 -3.59
CA ASP A 395 5.29 31.33 -2.14
C ASP A 395 4.16 30.47 -1.54
N GLY A 396 3.18 30.06 -2.37
CA GLY A 396 2.03 29.29 -1.91
C GLY A 396 0.98 30.14 -1.17
N VAL A 397 0.06 29.49 -0.48
CA VAL A 397 -1.06 30.13 0.25
C VAL A 397 -1.06 29.72 1.72
N GLY A 398 -1.56 30.62 2.56
CA GLY A 398 -1.67 30.43 4.00
C GLY A 398 -0.74 31.34 4.80
N THR A 399 -0.79 31.20 6.13
CA THR A 399 0.17 31.86 7.03
C THR A 399 1.48 31.04 7.08
N ALA A 400 2.54 31.59 7.69
CA ALA A 400 3.81 30.87 7.83
C ALA A 400 3.67 29.50 8.53
N ALA A 401 2.62 29.33 9.36
CA ALA A 401 2.32 28.06 10.05
C ALA A 401 1.46 27.11 9.19
N ASP A 402 0.66 27.65 8.26
CA ASP A 402 -0.31 26.88 7.45
C ASP A 402 0.05 26.90 5.97
N ASN A 403 1.26 27.31 5.61
CA ASN A 403 1.63 27.51 4.21
C ASN A 403 1.51 26.21 3.41
N VAL A 404 0.70 26.24 2.35
CA VAL A 404 0.56 25.16 1.38
C VAL A 404 1.36 25.54 0.14
N PRO A 405 2.36 24.73 -0.24
CA PRO A 405 3.18 25.00 -1.43
C PRO A 405 2.34 25.14 -2.69
N CYS A 406 2.76 26.01 -3.60
CA CYS A 406 2.03 26.28 -4.85
C CYS A 406 1.86 25.04 -5.73
N GLU A 407 2.71 24.02 -5.55
CA GLU A 407 2.65 22.74 -6.23
C GLU A 407 1.37 21.96 -5.89
N ALA A 408 0.69 22.26 -4.80
CA ALA A 408 -0.62 21.67 -4.49
C ALA A 408 -1.66 21.92 -5.60
N GLY A 409 -1.51 23.00 -6.37
CA GLY A 409 -2.31 23.22 -7.57
C GLY A 409 -2.16 22.16 -8.66
N LEU A 410 -1.09 21.35 -8.63
CA LEU A 410 -0.97 20.17 -9.52
C LEU A 410 -2.06 19.12 -9.24
N ILE A 411 -2.47 18.98 -7.99
CA ILE A 411 -3.51 18.05 -7.55
C ILE A 411 -4.86 18.42 -8.18
N GLY A 412 -5.23 19.71 -8.09
CA GLY A 412 -6.46 20.20 -8.70
C GLY A 412 -6.47 20.01 -10.21
N ARG A 413 -5.36 20.31 -10.88
CA ARG A 413 -5.22 20.08 -12.35
C ARG A 413 -5.33 18.59 -12.71
N GLU A 414 -4.79 17.70 -11.88
CA GLU A 414 -4.92 16.26 -12.12
C GLU A 414 -6.37 15.80 -11.94
N TYR A 415 -7.07 16.31 -10.92
CA TYR A 415 -8.51 16.05 -10.77
C TYR A 415 -9.32 16.49 -12.01
N GLU A 416 -9.07 17.71 -12.50
CA GLU A 416 -9.73 18.22 -13.71
C GLU A 416 -9.41 17.36 -14.95
N ARG A 417 -8.17 16.89 -15.08
CA ARG A 417 -7.75 15.98 -16.14
C ARG A 417 -8.56 14.67 -16.12
N GLN A 418 -8.67 14.03 -14.96
CA GLN A 418 -9.43 12.78 -14.82
C GLN A 418 -10.92 12.99 -15.13
N GLN A 419 -11.52 14.10 -14.67
CA GLN A 419 -12.91 14.43 -15.00
C GLN A 419 -13.12 14.67 -16.49
N ALA A 420 -12.20 15.37 -17.14
CA ALA A 420 -12.28 15.64 -18.58
C ALA A 420 -12.09 14.36 -19.42
N ALA A 421 -11.18 13.49 -19.02
CA ALA A 421 -10.96 12.19 -19.64
C ALA A 421 -12.21 11.32 -19.55
N TRP A 422 -12.79 11.21 -18.35
CA TRP A 422 -14.01 10.42 -18.15
C TRP A 422 -15.22 10.95 -18.95
N LYS A 423 -15.38 12.27 -19.06
CA LYS A 423 -16.43 12.84 -19.93
C LYS A 423 -16.30 12.41 -21.37
N LYS A 424 -15.07 12.26 -21.90
CA LYS A 424 -14.86 11.72 -23.26
C LYS A 424 -15.24 10.25 -23.37
N VAL A 425 -14.97 9.45 -22.32
CA VAL A 425 -15.42 8.04 -22.25
C VAL A 425 -16.96 7.98 -22.29
N GLU A 426 -17.64 8.79 -21.48
CA GLU A 426 -19.13 8.84 -21.47
C GLU A 426 -19.70 9.29 -22.82
N GLN A 427 -19.10 10.31 -23.43
CA GLN A 427 -19.50 10.77 -24.76
C GLN A 427 -19.32 9.67 -25.81
N CYS A 428 -18.15 9.01 -25.85
CA CYS A 428 -17.90 7.90 -26.75
C CYS A 428 -18.94 6.77 -26.58
N ARG A 429 -19.29 6.40 -25.34
CA ARG A 429 -20.31 5.38 -25.05
C ARG A 429 -21.70 5.82 -25.52
N SER A 430 -22.06 7.08 -25.29
CA SER A 430 -23.35 7.63 -25.75
C SER A 430 -23.47 7.64 -27.27
N ASP A 431 -22.36 7.83 -27.97
CA ASP A 431 -22.28 7.82 -29.44
C ASP A 431 -22.18 6.40 -30.03
N GLY A 432 -22.24 5.35 -29.18
CA GLY A 432 -22.20 3.95 -29.61
C GLY A 432 -20.80 3.38 -29.85
N GLY A 433 -19.77 4.06 -29.38
CA GLY A 433 -18.38 3.59 -29.49
C GLY A 433 -18.11 2.34 -28.63
N SER A 434 -17.26 1.44 -29.11
CA SER A 434 -16.91 0.17 -28.45
C SER A 434 -15.63 0.21 -27.63
N ASP A 435 -14.67 1.06 -27.99
CA ASP A 435 -13.36 1.17 -27.34
C ASP A 435 -13.19 2.55 -26.69
N CYS A 436 -14.13 2.88 -25.79
CA CYS A 436 -14.16 4.21 -25.19
C CYS A 436 -13.13 4.40 -24.08
N MET A 437 -12.62 3.32 -23.47
CA MET A 437 -11.64 3.42 -22.40
C MET A 437 -10.28 3.96 -22.84
N GLN A 438 -10.00 4.01 -24.13
CA GLN A 438 -8.81 4.69 -24.66
C GLN A 438 -8.72 6.19 -24.31
N TYR A 439 -9.79 6.79 -23.83
CA TYR A 439 -9.86 8.21 -23.42
C TYR A 439 -9.65 8.43 -21.92
N SER A 440 -9.59 7.37 -21.10
CA SER A 440 -9.41 7.48 -19.65
C SER A 440 -7.95 7.66 -19.21
#